data_e52ef1e505b4cd2866aa274c91db2ab0
#
_entry.id   e52ef1e505b4cd2866aa274c91db2ab0
#
_cell.length_a   1.000
_cell.length_b   1.000
_cell.length_c   1.000
_cell.angle_alpha   90.00
_cell.angle_beta   90.00
_cell.angle_gamma   90.00
#
_symmetry.space_group_name_H-M   'P 1'
#
loop_
_entity.id
_entity.type
_entity.pdbx_description
1 polymer ?
#
loop_
_entity_poly.entity_id
_entity_poly.type
_entity_poly.pdbx_seq_one_letter_code
_entity_poly.pdbx_strand_id
1 'polypeptide(L)'
;MRPDNFAIPIQPRRASAAQLAGGLLLALAAGLLFALGLVLSGMTQPAKVIGFLNLAGMAQGPFPGAWDPSLAFVMGGAVMVTLLAFRLTPPNASHPLRKPWLSGHFVLPEQERVDAPLLQGSVIFGIGWGLAGYCPGPALATLLVGGRDIWLFVPAMLAGMWLARRTMA
;
A
#
# COMPACT_ATOMS: atom_id res chain seq x y z
N MET A 1 23.61 -11.98 8.97
CA MET A 1 23.22 -10.92 8.02
C MET A 1 23.85 -9.63 8.50
N ARG A 2 24.67 -8.93 7.71
CA ARG A 2 25.30 -7.66 8.15
C ARG A 2 24.26 -6.55 8.01
N PRO A 3 24.02 -5.75 9.06
CA PRO A 3 23.04 -4.67 9.04
C PRO A 3 23.40 -3.48 8.14
N ASP A 4 24.58 -3.51 7.55
CA ASP A 4 25.20 -2.37 6.86
C ASP A 4 24.79 -2.22 5.39
N ASN A 5 24.09 -3.22 4.82
CA ASN A 5 23.73 -3.22 3.39
C ASN A 5 22.42 -2.47 3.09
N PHE A 6 21.75 -1.89 4.09
CA PHE A 6 20.52 -1.13 3.89
C PHE A 6 20.75 0.39 3.83
N ALA A 7 21.97 0.83 3.85
CA ALA A 7 22.29 2.23 3.61
C ALA A 7 22.22 2.51 2.11
N ILE A 8 21.02 2.80 1.61
CA ILE A 8 20.85 3.49 0.33
C ILE A 8 21.68 4.78 0.46
N PRO A 9 22.74 5.00 -0.34
CA PRO A 9 23.46 6.26 -0.32
C PRO A 9 22.50 7.32 -0.85
N ILE A 10 21.73 7.93 0.05
CA ILE A 10 20.95 9.12 -0.24
C ILE A 10 21.97 10.24 -0.42
N GLN A 11 22.51 10.36 -1.63
CA GLN A 11 23.23 11.58 -1.98
C GLN A 11 22.18 12.70 -2.03
N PRO A 12 22.25 13.68 -1.14
CA PRO A 12 21.32 14.80 -1.14
C PRO A 12 21.66 15.67 -2.36
N ARG A 13 21.15 15.28 -3.52
CA ARG A 13 21.13 16.18 -4.67
C ARG A 13 20.18 17.30 -4.29
N ARG A 14 20.68 18.50 -4.11
CA ARG A 14 19.82 19.68 -3.86
C ARG A 14 18.87 19.79 -5.04
N ALA A 15 17.64 19.33 -4.83
CA ALA A 15 16.59 19.47 -5.82
C ALA A 15 16.33 20.97 -6.05
N SER A 16 16.20 21.39 -7.29
CA SER A 16 15.83 22.77 -7.58
C SER A 16 14.41 23.05 -7.06
N ALA A 17 14.11 24.31 -6.75
CA ALA A 17 12.76 24.68 -6.29
C ALA A 17 11.67 24.24 -7.29
N ALA A 18 11.95 24.27 -8.59
CA ALA A 18 11.04 23.78 -9.62
C ALA A 18 10.82 22.26 -9.56
N GLN A 19 11.87 21.49 -9.27
CA GLN A 19 11.73 20.02 -9.08
C GLN A 19 10.92 19.66 -7.83
N LEU A 20 11.11 20.43 -6.74
CA LEU A 20 10.32 20.27 -5.52
C LEU A 20 8.85 20.60 -5.76
N ALA A 21 8.56 21.72 -6.41
CA ALA A 21 7.20 22.13 -6.74
C ALA A 21 6.52 21.12 -7.67
N GLY A 22 7.21 20.63 -8.71
CA GLY A 22 6.71 19.60 -9.60
C GLY A 22 6.43 18.29 -8.87
N GLY A 23 7.32 17.88 -7.95
CA GLY A 23 7.13 16.70 -7.12
C GLY A 23 5.92 16.79 -6.20
N LEU A 24 5.73 17.95 -5.56
CA LEU A 24 4.58 18.21 -4.69
C LEU A 24 3.26 18.21 -5.47
N LEU A 25 3.23 18.82 -6.66
CA LEU A 25 2.03 18.81 -7.51
C LEU A 25 1.68 17.41 -7.98
N LEU A 26 2.65 16.60 -8.39
CA LEU A 26 2.44 15.19 -8.76
C LEU A 26 1.97 14.36 -7.58
N ALA A 27 2.57 14.54 -6.42
CA ALA A 27 2.15 13.84 -5.20
C ALA A 27 0.71 14.22 -4.80
N LEU A 28 0.37 15.50 -4.91
CA LEU A 28 -0.99 15.98 -4.65
C LEU A 28 -1.99 15.38 -5.64
N ALA A 29 -1.68 15.42 -6.94
CA ALA A 29 -2.55 14.85 -7.97
C ALA A 29 -2.75 13.34 -7.79
N ALA A 30 -1.67 12.60 -7.51
CA ALA A 30 -1.73 11.16 -7.24
C ALA A 30 -2.55 10.86 -5.97
N GLY A 31 -2.36 11.64 -4.90
CA GLY A 31 -3.11 11.52 -3.66
C GLY A 31 -4.61 11.80 -3.84
N LEU A 32 -4.96 12.83 -4.60
CA LEU A 32 -6.37 13.14 -4.92
C LEU A 32 -7.01 12.05 -5.77
N LEU A 33 -6.31 11.56 -6.79
CA LEU A 33 -6.80 10.45 -7.63
C LEU A 33 -7.01 9.17 -6.80
N PHE A 34 -6.07 8.87 -5.91
CA PHE A 34 -6.17 7.74 -4.98
C PHE A 34 -7.37 7.89 -4.04
N ALA A 35 -7.54 9.07 -3.42
CA ALA A 35 -8.67 9.36 -2.52
C ALA A 35 -10.01 9.25 -3.24
N LEU A 36 -10.13 9.78 -4.47
CA LEU A 36 -11.31 9.61 -5.30
C LEU A 36 -11.62 8.13 -5.58
N GLY A 37 -10.59 7.35 -5.93
CA GLY A 37 -10.73 5.91 -6.13
C GLY A 37 -11.25 5.19 -4.89
N LEU A 38 -10.73 5.53 -3.69
CA LEU A 38 -11.21 4.97 -2.42
C LEU A 38 -12.66 5.30 -2.12
N VAL A 39 -13.08 6.55 -2.36
CA VAL A 39 -14.46 6.98 -2.13
C VAL A 39 -15.42 6.31 -3.11
N LEU A 40 -15.09 6.30 -4.40
CA LEU A 40 -15.93 5.70 -5.43
C LEU A 40 -16.07 4.18 -5.27
N SER A 41 -14.99 3.50 -4.85
CA SER A 41 -15.01 2.05 -4.59
C SER A 41 -15.68 1.67 -3.27
N GLY A 42 -15.93 2.64 -2.37
CA GLY A 42 -16.42 2.38 -1.01
C GLY A 42 -15.40 1.70 -0.09
N MET A 43 -14.11 1.64 -0.48
CA MET A 43 -13.05 1.00 0.31
C MET A 43 -12.69 1.74 1.61
N THR A 44 -13.29 2.89 1.86
CA THR A 44 -13.24 3.58 3.14
C THR A 44 -14.09 2.90 4.23
N GLN A 45 -14.97 1.97 3.85
CA GLN A 45 -15.86 1.27 4.76
C GLN A 45 -15.30 -0.13 5.10
N PRO A 46 -15.11 -0.48 6.39
CA PRO A 46 -14.63 -1.82 6.80
C PRO A 46 -15.54 -2.94 6.32
N ALA A 47 -16.84 -2.67 6.22
CA ALA A 47 -17.84 -3.63 5.75
C ALA A 47 -17.50 -4.20 4.35
N LYS A 48 -16.86 -3.43 3.48
CA LYS A 48 -16.42 -3.89 2.15
C LYS A 48 -15.31 -4.93 2.24
N VAL A 49 -14.35 -4.72 3.14
CA VAL A 49 -13.26 -5.67 3.39
C VAL A 49 -13.79 -6.94 4.03
N ILE A 50 -14.61 -6.80 5.07
CA ILE A 50 -15.23 -7.93 5.78
C ILE A 50 -16.14 -8.72 4.82
N GLY A 51 -16.93 -8.04 4.00
CA GLY A 51 -17.80 -8.67 2.99
C GLY A 51 -16.99 -9.48 1.96
N PHE A 52 -15.83 -8.98 1.55
CA PHE A 52 -14.94 -9.74 0.65
C PHE A 52 -14.34 -10.98 1.33
N LEU A 53 -13.95 -10.87 2.59
CA LEU A 53 -13.38 -12.00 3.38
C LEU A 53 -14.43 -13.02 3.79
N ASN A 54 -15.72 -12.67 3.71
CA ASN A 54 -16.83 -13.57 4.03
C ASN A 54 -17.06 -14.61 2.91
N LEU A 55 -16.08 -15.49 2.66
CA LEU A 55 -16.19 -16.54 1.66
C LEU A 55 -17.34 -17.52 1.96
N ALA A 56 -17.70 -17.68 3.22
CA ALA A 56 -18.86 -18.50 3.62
C ALA A 56 -20.19 -17.92 3.10
N GLY A 57 -20.28 -16.61 2.90
CA GLY A 57 -21.44 -15.95 2.29
C GLY A 57 -21.69 -16.33 0.83
N MET A 58 -20.66 -16.83 0.11
CA MET A 58 -20.84 -17.37 -1.25
C MET A 58 -21.68 -18.66 -1.26
N ALA A 59 -21.58 -19.45 -0.20
CA ALA A 59 -22.24 -20.77 -0.07
C ALA A 59 -23.46 -20.72 0.87
N GLN A 60 -24.02 -19.54 1.17
CA GLN A 60 -25.08 -19.36 2.17
C GLN A 60 -24.70 -19.97 3.54
N GLY A 61 -23.44 -19.79 3.95
CA GLY A 61 -22.89 -20.32 5.19
C GLY A 61 -23.46 -19.64 6.45
N PRO A 62 -22.98 -20.05 7.65
CA PRO A 62 -23.54 -19.63 8.93
C PRO A 62 -23.32 -18.14 9.27
N PHE A 63 -22.50 -17.43 8.49
CA PHE A 63 -22.25 -16.01 8.70
C PHE A 63 -23.25 -15.14 7.93
N PRO A 64 -23.90 -14.17 8.59
CA PRO A 64 -24.84 -13.30 7.92
C PRO A 64 -24.13 -12.35 6.94
N GLY A 65 -24.70 -12.20 5.76
CA GLY A 65 -24.26 -11.29 4.72
C GLY A 65 -23.82 -11.99 3.44
N ALA A 66 -24.03 -11.28 2.32
CA ALA A 66 -23.58 -11.74 1.00
C ALA A 66 -22.10 -11.44 0.81
N TRP A 67 -21.42 -12.30 0.06
CA TRP A 67 -20.05 -12.05 -0.39
C TRP A 67 -19.97 -10.85 -1.33
N ASP A 68 -19.03 -9.93 -1.10
CA ASP A 68 -18.83 -8.72 -1.91
C ASP A 68 -17.52 -8.81 -2.71
N PRO A 69 -17.58 -9.02 -4.03
CA PRO A 69 -16.39 -9.14 -4.88
C PRO A 69 -15.70 -7.80 -5.18
N SER A 70 -16.22 -6.66 -4.73
CA SER A 70 -15.75 -5.32 -5.12
C SER A 70 -14.26 -5.13 -4.87
N LEU A 71 -13.72 -5.66 -3.77
CA LEU A 71 -12.30 -5.59 -3.45
C LEU A 71 -11.43 -6.38 -4.48
N ALA A 72 -11.92 -7.51 -5.01
CA ALA A 72 -11.21 -8.25 -6.05
C ALA A 72 -11.05 -7.42 -7.33
N PHE A 73 -12.08 -6.68 -7.73
CA PHE A 73 -12.01 -5.80 -8.89
C PHE A 73 -11.05 -4.63 -8.67
N VAL A 74 -11.04 -4.03 -7.48
CA VAL A 74 -10.11 -2.95 -7.13
C VAL A 74 -8.66 -3.45 -7.17
N MET A 75 -8.39 -4.59 -6.54
CA MET A 75 -7.05 -5.21 -6.54
C MET A 75 -6.62 -5.65 -7.94
N GLY A 76 -7.51 -6.29 -8.69
CA GLY A 76 -7.24 -6.72 -10.07
C GLY A 76 -6.96 -5.54 -10.99
N GLY A 77 -7.72 -4.47 -10.88
CA GLY A 77 -7.48 -3.23 -11.61
C GLY A 77 -6.13 -2.60 -11.27
N ALA A 78 -5.77 -2.53 -9.98
CA ALA A 78 -4.49 -2.01 -9.55
C ALA A 78 -3.32 -2.85 -10.08
N VAL A 79 -3.42 -4.17 -10.03
CA VAL A 79 -2.41 -5.10 -10.58
C VAL A 79 -2.29 -4.91 -12.09
N MET A 80 -3.40 -4.80 -12.81
CA MET A 80 -3.41 -4.61 -14.27
C MET A 80 -2.70 -3.30 -14.66
N VAL A 81 -3.04 -2.19 -14.01
CA VAL A 81 -2.42 -0.88 -14.27
C VAL A 81 -0.92 -0.93 -13.96
N THR A 82 -0.54 -1.54 -12.84
CA THR A 82 0.88 -1.67 -12.46
C THR A 82 1.65 -2.53 -13.44
N LEU A 83 1.09 -3.67 -13.86
CA LEU A 83 1.69 -4.55 -14.86
C LEU A 83 1.90 -3.83 -16.20
N LEU A 84 0.90 -3.10 -16.66
CA LEU A 84 1.01 -2.30 -17.90
C LEU A 84 2.07 -1.21 -17.74
N ALA A 85 2.09 -0.49 -16.64
CA ALA A 85 3.08 0.55 -16.36
C ALA A 85 4.51 -0.03 -16.40
N PHE A 86 4.77 -1.15 -15.72
CA PHE A 86 6.08 -1.79 -15.71
C PHE A 86 6.46 -2.41 -17.07
N ARG A 87 5.50 -2.91 -17.84
CA ARG A 87 5.77 -3.38 -19.22
C ARG A 87 6.11 -2.24 -20.18
N LEU A 88 5.46 -1.09 -20.02
CA LEU A 88 5.71 0.08 -20.87
C LEU A 88 6.98 0.82 -20.48
N THR A 89 7.39 0.74 -19.20
CA THR A 89 8.58 1.41 -18.65
C THR A 89 9.51 0.42 -17.93
N PRO A 90 10.09 -0.57 -18.64
CA PRO A 90 11.00 -1.51 -17.99
C PRO A 90 12.20 -0.77 -17.40
N PRO A 91 12.57 -1.05 -16.13
CA PRO A 91 13.61 -0.31 -15.40
C PRO A 91 15.01 -0.43 -16.00
N ASN A 92 15.26 -1.46 -16.81
CA ASN A 92 16.57 -1.75 -17.41
C ASN A 92 16.75 -1.19 -18.82
N ALA A 93 15.81 -0.40 -19.32
CA ALA A 93 15.93 0.14 -20.68
C ALA A 93 16.80 1.40 -20.69
N SER A 94 17.86 1.37 -21.46
CA SER A 94 18.80 2.48 -21.71
C SER A 94 18.18 3.69 -22.42
N HIS A 95 16.86 3.78 -22.50
CA HIS A 95 16.17 4.83 -23.25
C HIS A 95 15.96 6.09 -22.41
N PRO A 96 16.29 7.30 -22.90
CA PRO A 96 16.19 8.54 -22.13
C PRO A 96 14.78 8.88 -21.64
N LEU A 97 13.73 8.41 -22.31
CA LEU A 97 12.32 8.58 -21.93
C LEU A 97 11.88 7.66 -20.77
N ARG A 98 12.74 6.76 -20.33
CA ARG A 98 12.44 5.73 -19.33
C ARG A 98 13.11 5.99 -17.98
N LYS A 99 13.68 7.17 -17.79
CA LYS A 99 14.17 7.62 -16.48
C LYS A 99 13.05 8.30 -15.71
N PRO A 100 12.97 8.13 -14.37
CA PRO A 100 12.02 8.88 -13.57
C PRO A 100 12.24 10.37 -13.78
N TRP A 101 11.19 11.13 -14.05
CA TRP A 101 11.28 12.56 -14.31
C TRP A 101 11.89 13.37 -13.17
N LEU A 102 11.72 12.89 -11.94
CA LEU A 102 12.13 13.58 -10.72
C LEU A 102 13.36 12.96 -10.05
N SER A 103 13.61 11.67 -10.23
CA SER A 103 14.78 11.00 -9.66
C SER A 103 15.53 10.30 -10.77
N GLY A 104 16.77 10.63 -11.04
CA GLY A 104 17.53 10.15 -12.20
C GLY A 104 17.74 8.63 -12.32
N HIS A 105 17.23 7.81 -11.37
CA HIS A 105 17.34 6.35 -11.37
C HIS A 105 16.16 5.69 -10.65
N PHE A 106 15.85 4.45 -11.04
CA PHE A 106 14.89 3.61 -10.31
C PHE A 106 15.60 2.95 -9.13
N VAL A 107 14.96 2.97 -7.97
CA VAL A 107 15.38 2.20 -6.81
C VAL A 107 14.39 1.03 -6.69
N LEU A 108 14.83 -0.15 -7.08
CA LEU A 108 14.02 -1.37 -7.01
C LEU A 108 14.50 -2.23 -5.85
N PRO A 109 13.60 -2.98 -5.19
CA PRO A 109 14.01 -3.96 -4.19
C PRO A 109 14.91 -5.03 -4.82
N GLU A 110 16.05 -5.30 -4.20
CA GLU A 110 16.98 -6.34 -4.65
C GLU A 110 16.58 -7.73 -4.14
N GLN A 111 15.64 -7.80 -3.22
CA GLN A 111 15.26 -9.03 -2.54
C GLN A 111 14.17 -9.75 -3.34
N GLU A 112 14.56 -10.79 -4.09
CA GLU A 112 13.67 -11.62 -4.89
C GLU A 112 13.24 -12.90 -4.15
N ARG A 113 13.80 -13.18 -2.96
CA ARG A 113 13.55 -14.42 -2.23
C ARG A 113 12.48 -14.22 -1.16
N VAL A 114 11.54 -15.15 -1.14
CA VAL A 114 10.59 -15.28 -0.02
C VAL A 114 11.34 -15.88 1.16
N ASP A 115 11.55 -15.08 2.19
CA ASP A 115 12.22 -15.49 3.42
C ASP A 115 11.22 -15.69 4.58
N ALA A 116 11.67 -16.31 5.67
CA ALA A 116 10.83 -16.58 6.83
C ALA A 116 10.26 -15.30 7.49
N PRO A 117 11.02 -14.19 7.65
CA PRO A 117 10.47 -12.94 8.15
C PRO A 117 9.33 -12.37 7.31
N LEU A 118 9.42 -12.45 5.98
CA LEU A 118 8.36 -12.00 5.07
C LEU A 118 7.10 -12.85 5.26
N LEU A 119 7.26 -14.16 5.37
CA LEU A 119 6.13 -15.07 5.57
C LEU A 119 5.43 -14.82 6.92
N GLN A 120 6.20 -14.70 7.99
CA GLN A 120 5.68 -14.38 9.32
C GLN A 120 4.96 -13.03 9.34
N GLY A 121 5.56 -12.00 8.76
CA GLY A 121 4.94 -10.68 8.65
C GLY A 121 3.63 -10.70 7.87
N SER A 122 3.58 -11.46 6.76
CA SER A 122 2.37 -11.61 5.94
C SER A 122 1.23 -12.29 6.71
N VAL A 123 1.54 -13.33 7.49
CA VAL A 123 0.55 -14.04 8.32
C VAL A 123 0.00 -13.12 9.41
N ILE A 124 0.88 -12.44 10.16
CA ILE A 124 0.48 -11.51 11.23
C ILE A 124 -0.37 -10.38 10.64
N PHE A 125 0.06 -9.80 9.52
CA PHE A 125 -0.69 -8.76 8.81
C PHE A 125 -2.06 -9.27 8.36
N GLY A 126 -2.13 -10.46 7.76
CA GLY A 126 -3.38 -11.04 7.28
C GLY A 126 -4.39 -11.30 8.39
N ILE A 127 -3.94 -11.79 9.54
CA ILE A 127 -4.79 -11.98 10.73
C ILE A 127 -5.30 -10.63 11.24
N GLY A 128 -4.41 -9.65 11.42
CA GLY A 128 -4.79 -8.31 11.88
C GLY A 128 -5.76 -7.60 10.93
N TRP A 129 -5.51 -7.69 9.63
CA TRP A 129 -6.37 -7.11 8.60
C TRP A 129 -7.74 -7.79 8.55
N GLY A 130 -7.78 -9.14 8.63
CA GLY A 130 -9.03 -9.89 8.64
C GLY A 130 -9.91 -9.60 9.86
N LEU A 131 -9.30 -9.37 11.03
CA LEU A 131 -10.02 -9.04 12.26
C LEU A 131 -10.49 -7.58 12.29
N ALA A 132 -9.66 -6.65 11.84
CA ALA A 132 -9.96 -5.22 11.89
C ALA A 132 -10.88 -4.76 10.75
N GLY A 133 -10.79 -5.38 9.57
CA GLY A 133 -11.50 -4.95 8.38
C GLY A 133 -11.00 -3.62 7.78
N TYR A 134 -9.97 -3.00 8.37
CA TYR A 134 -9.42 -1.73 7.90
C TYR A 134 -8.15 -1.93 7.08
N CYS A 135 -8.11 -1.32 5.89
CA CYS A 135 -6.87 -1.20 5.13
C CYS A 135 -6.06 0.01 5.61
N PRO A 136 -4.72 -0.10 5.77
CA PRO A 136 -3.88 1.00 6.25
C PRO A 136 -4.01 2.31 5.46
N GLY A 137 -4.07 2.22 4.12
CA GLY A 137 -4.21 3.39 3.25
C GLY A 137 -5.50 4.17 3.48
N PRO A 138 -6.68 3.53 3.32
CA PRO A 138 -7.96 4.13 3.64
C PRO A 138 -8.07 4.68 5.06
N ALA A 139 -7.54 3.95 6.06
CA ALA A 139 -7.55 4.40 7.44
C ALA A 139 -6.79 5.73 7.63
N LEU A 140 -5.63 5.88 6.99
CA LEU A 140 -4.87 7.13 7.01
C LEU A 140 -5.59 8.25 6.24
N ALA A 141 -6.19 7.94 5.09
CA ALA A 141 -6.89 8.91 4.27
C ALA A 141 -8.15 9.47 4.96
N THR A 142 -8.80 8.65 5.78
CA THR A 142 -10.03 9.03 6.50
C THR A 142 -9.79 9.45 7.96
N LEU A 143 -8.53 9.61 8.38
CA LEU A 143 -8.17 9.91 9.77
C LEU A 143 -8.87 11.15 10.33
N LEU A 144 -9.09 12.18 9.50
CA LEU A 144 -9.71 13.44 9.93
C LEU A 144 -11.26 13.40 9.96
N VAL A 145 -11.85 12.50 9.17
CA VAL A 145 -13.31 12.39 9.01
C VAL A 145 -13.88 11.09 9.55
N GLY A 146 -13.00 10.17 9.92
CA GLY A 146 -13.37 8.85 10.44
C GLY A 146 -13.81 8.88 11.89
N GLY A 147 -14.54 7.82 12.29
CA GLY A 147 -15.03 7.62 13.65
C GLY A 147 -13.95 7.23 14.66
N ARG A 148 -14.39 6.96 15.90
CA ARG A 148 -13.49 6.54 17.02
C ARG A 148 -12.65 5.32 16.67
N ASP A 149 -13.15 4.43 15.84
CA ASP A 149 -12.49 3.18 15.45
C ASP A 149 -11.17 3.44 14.69
N ILE A 150 -11.15 4.46 13.82
CA ILE A 150 -9.94 4.85 13.08
C ILE A 150 -8.90 5.46 14.01
N TRP A 151 -9.35 6.25 15.00
CA TRP A 151 -8.48 6.84 16.00
C TRP A 151 -7.85 5.81 16.95
N LEU A 152 -8.46 4.63 17.10
CA LEU A 152 -7.87 3.48 17.80
C LEU A 152 -6.98 2.66 16.87
N PHE A 153 -7.43 2.42 15.63
CA PHE A 153 -6.71 1.58 14.68
C PHE A 153 -5.35 2.15 14.27
N VAL A 154 -5.29 3.45 13.93
CA VAL A 154 -4.04 4.06 13.42
C VAL A 154 -2.92 4.07 14.46
N PRO A 155 -3.13 4.49 15.73
CA PRO A 155 -2.09 4.38 16.75
C PRO A 155 -1.68 2.93 17.04
N ALA A 156 -2.61 1.99 17.06
CA ALA A 156 -2.31 0.57 17.24
C ALA A 156 -1.44 0.02 16.10
N MET A 157 -1.75 0.39 14.87
CA MET A 157 -0.96 0.06 13.68
C MET A 157 0.47 0.62 13.78
N LEU A 158 0.61 1.90 14.15
CA LEU A 158 1.92 2.54 14.30
C LEU A 158 2.74 1.90 15.44
N ALA A 159 2.09 1.57 16.55
CA ALA A 159 2.72 0.87 17.66
C ALA A 159 3.20 -0.53 17.24
N GLY A 160 2.39 -1.27 16.49
CA GLY A 160 2.77 -2.57 15.93
C GLY A 160 3.97 -2.47 14.98
N MET A 161 3.98 -1.48 14.09
CA MET A 161 5.11 -1.22 13.19
C MET A 161 6.39 -0.85 13.97
N TRP A 162 6.26 -0.05 15.01
CA TRP A 162 7.40 0.32 15.87
C TRP A 162 7.95 -0.90 16.62
N LEU A 163 7.07 -1.74 17.18
CA LEU A 163 7.45 -2.95 17.88
C LEU A 163 8.15 -3.93 16.94
N ALA A 164 7.61 -4.16 15.73
CA ALA A 164 8.22 -5.03 14.73
C ALA A 164 9.63 -4.59 14.35
N ARG A 165 9.86 -3.28 14.21
CA ARG A 165 11.22 -2.74 13.96
C ARG A 165 12.18 -3.03 15.11
N ARG A 166 11.69 -3.05 16.35
CA ARG A 166 12.53 -3.33 17.53
C ARG A 166 12.86 -4.81 17.69
N THR A 167 11.97 -5.69 17.25
CA THR A 167 12.13 -7.14 17.43
C THR A 167 12.82 -7.81 16.25
N MET A 168 12.77 -7.21 15.06
CA MET A 168 13.35 -7.76 13.83
C MET A 168 14.66 -7.05 13.40
N ALA A 169 15.12 -6.04 14.12
CA ALA A 169 16.42 -5.41 13.95
C ALA A 169 17.46 -6.09 14.83
#